data_9e188536639bd45c86c2a5ed2bd5349b
#
_entry.id   9e188536639bd45c86c2a5ed2bd5349b
#
_cell.length_a   1.000
_cell.length_b   1.000
_cell.length_c   1.000
_cell.angle_alpha   90.00
_cell.angle_beta   90.00
_cell.angle_gamma   90.00
#
_symmetry.space_group_name_H-M   'P 1'
#
loop_
_entity.id
_entity.type
_entity.pdbx_description
1 polymer ?
#
loop_
_entity_poly.entity_id
_entity_poly.type
_entity_poly.pdbx_seq_one_letter_code
_entity_poly.pdbx_strand_id
1 'polypeptide(L)'
;MGKVPSSFRAMPANLLVRKPTPSPPAPPRDFRNRTAVRDSTKLPENTQTPREPSLRNPFKSPNLSDAKSLFNSIAATSRIPLDLKFHNSVLQSYASIAAVDDTVKLFQHILKSQPKFRPGRSTFLILLSHACRAPDSSISNVHRVLNLMVNTGLEPDQVTTDIAVRSLCETGRIDEAKDLMKELTEKHSPPDTYTYNFLLKHLCKCKDLHVVYEFVDEMRDDFDVKPDLVSFTILIDNVCNSKNLREAMYLVSKLGNAGFKPDCFLYNTIMKGFCTLSKGSEAVGVYKKMKEEGVEPDQITYNTLIFGLSKSGRIEEARMYLKTMVDAGYEPDTATYTSLMNGMCRKGESLGALSLLEEMEARGCAPNDCTYNTLLHGLCKARLMDKGMELYELMKSSGVKLETNGYATLVRSLVKSGKVAEAYEVFDYAVDSKSLSDASAYSTLETTLKWLKKAKEQGLVV
;
A
#
# COMPACT_ATOMS: atom_id res chain seq x y z
N MET A 1 -21.91 -9.04 19.76
CA MET A 1 -22.48 -9.33 18.43
C MET A 1 -22.87 -7.99 17.85
N GLY A 2 -22.06 -7.45 16.93
CA GLY A 2 -22.36 -6.22 16.21
C GLY A 2 -23.64 -6.40 15.40
N LYS A 3 -24.57 -5.46 15.48
CA LYS A 3 -25.78 -5.49 14.66
C LYS A 3 -25.36 -5.19 13.22
N VAL A 4 -25.66 -6.11 12.30
CA VAL A 4 -25.43 -5.90 10.86
C VAL A 4 -26.30 -4.75 10.38
N PRO A 5 -25.78 -3.85 9.54
CA PRO A 5 -26.51 -2.71 9.00
C PRO A 5 -27.86 -3.07 8.41
N SER A 6 -28.85 -2.20 8.61
CA SER A 6 -30.20 -2.37 8.05
C SER A 6 -30.17 -2.43 6.53
N SER A 7 -29.24 -1.71 5.91
CA SER A 7 -28.93 -1.75 4.47
C SER A 7 -28.69 -3.14 3.93
N PHE A 8 -28.12 -4.03 4.73
CA PHE A 8 -27.88 -5.42 4.34
C PHE A 8 -29.01 -6.38 4.75
N ARG A 9 -29.98 -5.92 5.55
CA ARG A 9 -31.12 -6.75 6.00
C ARG A 9 -32.29 -6.77 5.04
N ALA A 10 -32.47 -5.73 4.23
CA ALA A 10 -33.67 -5.44 3.45
C ALA A 10 -33.44 -5.33 1.95
N MET A 11 -32.58 -6.16 1.35
CA MET A 11 -32.56 -6.28 -0.11
C MET A 11 -33.59 -7.32 -0.54
N PRO A 12 -34.70 -6.93 -1.21
CA PRO A 12 -35.62 -7.90 -1.77
C PRO A 12 -34.97 -8.63 -2.94
N ALA A 13 -35.24 -9.92 -3.03
CA ALA A 13 -34.73 -10.82 -4.08
C ALA A 13 -35.24 -10.47 -5.50
N ASN A 14 -36.05 -9.43 -5.66
CA ASN A 14 -36.71 -9.09 -6.91
C ASN A 14 -36.33 -7.66 -7.40
N LEU A 15 -35.07 -7.50 -7.78
CA LEU A 15 -34.69 -6.50 -8.76
C LEU A 15 -34.02 -7.23 -9.92
N LEU A 16 -34.87 -7.89 -10.70
CA LEU A 16 -34.52 -8.46 -12.00
C LEU A 16 -34.00 -7.34 -12.91
N VAL A 17 -32.72 -7.41 -13.10
CA VAL A 17 -31.84 -6.83 -14.10
C VAL A 17 -32.58 -6.63 -15.44
N ARG A 18 -32.73 -5.39 -15.88
CA ARG A 18 -32.78 -5.10 -17.31
C ARG A 18 -31.43 -5.48 -17.89
N LYS A 19 -31.40 -6.51 -18.74
CA LYS A 19 -30.21 -6.89 -19.49
C LYS A 19 -29.69 -5.70 -20.27
N PRO A 20 -28.44 -5.28 -20.08
CA PRO A 20 -27.81 -4.37 -21.03
C PRO A 20 -27.55 -5.13 -22.32
N THR A 21 -27.90 -4.55 -23.45
CA THR A 21 -27.51 -5.01 -24.79
C THR A 21 -25.98 -5.06 -24.87
N PRO A 22 -25.38 -6.08 -25.48
CA PRO A 22 -23.94 -6.20 -25.55
C PRO A 22 -23.36 -5.13 -26.47
N SER A 23 -22.51 -4.27 -25.88
CA SER A 23 -21.59 -3.41 -26.62
C SER A 23 -20.45 -4.27 -27.18
N PRO A 24 -19.91 -3.96 -28.37
CA PRO A 24 -18.84 -4.74 -28.97
C PRO A 24 -17.55 -4.67 -28.12
N PRO A 25 -16.73 -5.73 -28.10
CA PRO A 25 -15.54 -5.80 -27.28
C PRO A 25 -14.48 -4.78 -27.72
N ALA A 26 -13.97 -4.01 -26.77
CA ALA A 26 -12.81 -3.15 -26.96
C ALA A 26 -11.56 -4.01 -27.19
N PRO A 27 -10.63 -3.58 -28.07
CA PRO A 27 -9.41 -4.34 -28.33
C PRO A 27 -8.49 -4.38 -27.10
N PRO A 28 -7.70 -5.45 -26.91
CA PRO A 28 -6.84 -5.63 -25.75
C PRO A 28 -5.72 -4.57 -25.73
N ARG A 29 -5.58 -3.88 -24.60
CA ARG A 29 -4.44 -2.98 -24.35
C ARG A 29 -3.21 -3.82 -24.02
N ASP A 30 -2.27 -3.81 -24.93
CA ASP A 30 -0.96 -4.41 -24.81
C ASP A 30 -0.10 -3.65 -23.76
N PHE A 31 0.12 -4.26 -22.61
CA PHE A 31 1.14 -3.83 -21.64
C PHE A 31 2.41 -4.67 -21.85
N ARG A 32 3.15 -4.40 -22.91
CA ARG A 32 4.51 -4.93 -23.06
C ARG A 32 5.52 -3.82 -23.29
N ASN A 33 6.45 -3.77 -22.35
CA ASN A 33 7.85 -3.34 -22.47
C ASN A 33 8.17 -2.00 -23.16
N ARG A 34 8.62 -1.05 -22.34
CA ARG A 34 9.62 -0.06 -22.78
C ARG A 34 10.90 -0.23 -21.98
N THR A 35 11.74 -1.14 -22.39
CA THR A 35 13.19 -1.05 -22.19
C THR A 35 13.74 -0.21 -23.33
N ALA A 36 14.27 0.97 -23.00
CA ALA A 36 14.92 1.85 -23.97
C ALA A 36 16.32 1.33 -24.26
N VAL A 37 16.51 0.83 -25.46
CA VAL A 37 17.84 0.72 -26.08
C VAL A 37 18.20 2.11 -26.64
N ARG A 38 19.33 2.66 -26.17
CA ARG A 38 19.95 3.84 -26.76
C ARG A 38 20.63 3.42 -28.06
N ASP A 39 20.17 3.99 -29.15
CA ASP A 39 20.96 4.01 -30.38
C ASP A 39 21.23 5.46 -30.79
N SER A 40 22.50 5.70 -31.07
CA SER A 40 23.11 6.98 -31.40
C SER A 40 23.09 7.20 -32.90
N THR A 41 22.25 8.11 -33.39
CA THR A 41 22.48 8.75 -34.70
C THR A 41 22.18 10.24 -34.64
N LYS A 42 23.18 11.02 -34.94
CA LYS A 42 23.19 12.48 -35.03
C LYS A 42 22.22 12.97 -36.12
N LEU A 43 21.39 13.98 -35.76
CA LEU A 43 20.75 14.87 -36.73
C LEU A 43 21.00 16.33 -36.33
N PRO A 44 21.04 17.27 -37.29
CA PRO A 44 21.74 18.54 -37.15
C PRO A 44 20.96 19.63 -36.43
N GLU A 45 21.73 20.50 -35.80
CA GLU A 45 21.26 21.74 -35.17
C GLU A 45 20.67 22.70 -36.23
N ASN A 46 19.51 23.23 -35.95
CA ASN A 46 19.10 24.64 -36.01
C ASN A 46 17.59 24.79 -36.21
N THR A 47 16.86 25.01 -35.12
CA THR A 47 15.77 25.99 -35.05
C THR A 47 15.54 26.30 -33.59
N GLN A 48 15.92 27.51 -33.18
CA GLN A 48 15.63 28.06 -31.87
C GLN A 48 14.15 28.37 -31.77
N THR A 49 13.37 27.44 -31.20
CA THR A 49 12.13 27.78 -30.54
C THR A 49 12.44 28.31 -29.14
N PRO A 50 11.82 29.40 -28.66
CA PRO A 50 12.05 29.89 -27.31
C PRO A 50 11.69 28.79 -26.31
N ARG A 51 12.66 28.30 -25.54
CA ARG A 51 12.44 27.39 -24.42
C ARG A 51 11.51 28.11 -23.44
N GLU A 52 10.32 27.53 -23.21
CA GLU A 52 9.50 27.90 -22.06
C GLU A 52 10.37 27.80 -20.79
N PRO A 53 10.42 28.84 -19.95
CA PRO A 53 11.13 28.76 -18.68
C PRO A 53 10.47 27.67 -17.84
N SER A 54 11.17 26.57 -17.59
CA SER A 54 10.75 25.56 -16.60
C SER A 54 10.68 26.27 -15.25
N LEU A 55 9.47 26.58 -14.81
CA LEU A 55 9.14 27.15 -13.51
C LEU A 55 9.44 26.11 -12.41
N ARG A 56 10.71 25.88 -12.11
CA ARG A 56 11.13 25.24 -10.86
C ARG A 56 10.97 26.28 -9.76
N ASN A 57 9.89 26.15 -8.98
CA ASN A 57 9.53 26.95 -7.80
C ASN A 57 10.03 28.40 -7.83
N PRO A 58 9.28 29.35 -8.40
CA PRO A 58 9.68 30.75 -8.49
C PRO A 58 9.72 31.43 -7.11
N PHE A 59 9.04 30.85 -6.11
CA PHE A 59 8.97 31.39 -4.77
C PHE A 59 10.05 30.76 -3.88
N LYS A 60 10.94 31.60 -3.34
CA LYS A 60 12.00 31.22 -2.39
C LYS A 60 11.60 31.48 -0.93
N SER A 61 10.55 32.24 -0.71
CA SER A 61 10.08 32.67 0.61
C SER A 61 8.57 32.51 0.71
N PRO A 62 8.02 32.06 1.86
CA PRO A 62 6.58 31.99 2.09
C PRO A 62 5.95 33.38 2.33
N ASN A 63 6.73 34.48 2.25
CA ASN A 63 6.26 35.84 2.51
C ASN A 63 5.27 36.30 1.44
N LEU A 64 4.07 36.69 1.86
CA LEU A 64 3.00 37.15 0.99
C LEU A 64 3.34 38.43 0.21
N SER A 65 4.11 39.36 0.82
CA SER A 65 4.49 40.62 0.14
C SER A 65 5.43 40.35 -1.03
N ASP A 66 6.39 39.42 -0.85
CA ASP A 66 7.33 39.01 -1.88
C ASP A 66 6.61 38.31 -3.03
N ALA A 67 5.64 37.42 -2.69
CA ALA A 67 4.83 36.72 -3.67
C ALA A 67 3.99 37.71 -4.53
N LYS A 68 3.37 38.68 -3.91
CA LYS A 68 2.62 39.75 -4.64
C LYS A 68 3.52 40.61 -5.52
N SER A 69 4.69 41.00 -5.03
CA SER A 69 5.64 41.81 -5.79
C SER A 69 6.20 41.01 -6.99
N LEU A 70 6.54 39.74 -6.78
CA LEU A 70 6.99 38.84 -7.84
C LEU A 70 5.90 38.64 -8.91
N PHE A 71 4.67 38.38 -8.48
CA PHE A 71 3.54 38.24 -9.41
C PHE A 71 3.33 39.51 -10.22
N ASN A 72 3.31 40.69 -9.59
CA ASN A 72 3.14 41.99 -10.24
C ASN A 72 4.29 42.29 -11.23
N SER A 73 5.53 41.94 -10.86
CA SER A 73 6.71 42.06 -11.73
C SER A 73 6.56 41.18 -13.00
N ILE A 74 6.18 39.92 -12.83
CA ILE A 74 5.96 39.02 -13.96
C ILE A 74 4.81 39.53 -14.83
N ALA A 75 3.72 39.98 -14.21
CA ALA A 75 2.56 40.50 -14.92
C ALA A 75 2.87 41.76 -15.73
N ALA A 76 3.76 42.63 -15.23
CA ALA A 76 4.19 43.85 -15.90
C ALA A 76 5.21 43.60 -17.03
N THR A 77 6.06 42.60 -16.89
CA THR A 77 7.13 42.30 -17.87
C THR A 77 6.70 41.28 -18.92
N SER A 78 5.64 40.55 -18.70
CA SER A 78 5.14 39.55 -19.62
C SER A 78 4.51 40.18 -20.86
N ARG A 79 5.07 39.89 -22.05
CA ARG A 79 4.48 40.25 -23.35
C ARG A 79 3.41 39.27 -23.80
N ILE A 80 3.23 38.16 -23.09
CA ILE A 80 2.29 37.09 -23.40
C ILE A 80 1.08 37.24 -22.45
N PRO A 81 -0.15 37.09 -22.93
CA PRO A 81 -1.32 37.07 -22.06
C PRO A 81 -1.16 35.97 -21.01
N LEU A 82 -1.28 36.32 -19.74
CA LEU A 82 -1.22 35.36 -18.64
C LEU A 82 -2.50 34.50 -18.67
N ASP A 83 -2.33 33.26 -19.08
CA ASP A 83 -3.43 32.29 -19.19
C ASP A 83 -3.80 31.63 -17.85
N LEU A 84 -4.86 30.83 -17.85
CA LEU A 84 -5.31 30.09 -16.67
C LEU A 84 -4.22 29.14 -16.14
N LYS A 85 -3.43 28.52 -17.03
CA LYS A 85 -2.37 27.58 -16.65
C LYS A 85 -1.27 28.29 -15.88
N PHE A 86 -0.88 29.46 -16.31
CA PHE A 86 0.11 30.28 -15.60
C PHE A 86 -0.37 30.62 -14.19
N HIS A 87 -1.60 31.15 -14.02
CA HIS A 87 -2.14 31.50 -12.71
C HIS A 87 -2.23 30.30 -11.79
N ASN A 88 -2.68 29.14 -12.31
CA ASN A 88 -2.74 27.91 -11.55
C ASN A 88 -1.35 27.40 -11.14
N SER A 89 -0.34 27.52 -12.01
CA SER A 89 1.05 27.16 -11.69
C SER A 89 1.63 28.06 -10.59
N VAL A 90 1.36 29.36 -10.64
CA VAL A 90 1.76 30.33 -9.60
C VAL A 90 1.12 29.95 -8.26
N LEU A 91 -0.18 29.73 -8.24
CA LEU A 91 -0.91 29.36 -7.02
C LEU A 91 -0.44 28.03 -6.45
N GLN A 92 -0.24 27.01 -7.29
CA GLN A 92 0.24 25.70 -6.86
C GLN A 92 1.67 25.78 -6.28
N SER A 93 2.56 26.55 -6.94
CA SER A 93 3.93 26.73 -6.47
C SER A 93 3.96 27.46 -5.14
N TYR A 94 3.12 28.50 -4.95
CA TYR A 94 3.05 29.22 -3.69
C TYR A 94 2.39 28.40 -2.58
N ALA A 95 1.32 27.65 -2.89
CA ALA A 95 0.64 26.74 -1.96
C ALA A 95 1.57 25.66 -1.39
N SER A 96 2.63 25.29 -2.11
CA SER A 96 3.59 24.29 -1.63
C SER A 96 4.48 24.75 -0.47
N ILE A 97 4.58 26.08 -0.23
CA ILE A 97 5.50 26.67 0.76
C ILE A 97 4.82 27.62 1.76
N ALA A 98 3.62 28.10 1.45
CA ALA A 98 2.93 29.13 2.22
C ALA A 98 1.73 28.58 3.00
N ALA A 99 1.26 29.34 4.00
CA ALA A 99 0.02 29.03 4.71
C ALA A 99 -1.21 29.23 3.81
N VAL A 100 -2.30 28.55 4.17
CA VAL A 100 -3.59 28.60 3.42
C VAL A 100 -4.11 30.04 3.31
N ASP A 101 -4.10 30.77 4.41
CA ASP A 101 -4.56 32.16 4.45
C ASP A 101 -3.80 33.07 3.46
N ASP A 102 -2.50 32.92 3.37
CA ASP A 102 -1.67 33.72 2.49
C ASP A 102 -1.85 33.32 1.02
N THR A 103 -2.07 32.03 0.75
CA THR A 103 -2.41 31.55 -0.58
C THR A 103 -3.76 32.10 -1.05
N VAL A 104 -4.76 32.14 -0.17
CA VAL A 104 -6.08 32.74 -0.47
C VAL A 104 -5.95 34.25 -0.68
N LYS A 105 -5.15 34.96 0.13
CA LYS A 105 -4.87 36.40 -0.04
C LYS A 105 -4.13 36.67 -1.36
N LEU A 106 -3.20 35.82 -1.76
CA LEU A 106 -2.54 35.94 -3.07
C LEU A 106 -3.55 35.75 -4.21
N PHE A 107 -4.41 34.74 -4.13
CA PHE A 107 -5.47 34.53 -5.11
C PHE A 107 -6.40 35.76 -5.22
N GLN A 108 -6.83 36.33 -4.09
CA GLN A 108 -7.65 37.55 -4.09
C GLN A 108 -6.90 38.76 -4.68
N HIS A 109 -5.59 38.84 -4.46
CA HIS A 109 -4.75 39.89 -5.07
C HIS A 109 -4.69 39.72 -6.60
N ILE A 110 -4.52 38.48 -7.10
CA ILE A 110 -4.54 38.16 -8.53
C ILE A 110 -5.86 38.60 -9.16
N LEU A 111 -7.00 38.28 -8.54
CA LEU A 111 -8.33 38.69 -9.02
C LEU A 111 -8.49 40.23 -9.13
N LYS A 112 -7.92 40.97 -8.14
CA LYS A 112 -7.96 42.45 -8.14
C LYS A 112 -7.00 43.05 -9.17
N SER A 113 -5.81 42.49 -9.32
CA SER A 113 -4.78 42.98 -10.23
C SER A 113 -5.07 42.67 -11.70
N GLN A 114 -5.83 41.64 -11.96
CA GLN A 114 -6.19 41.17 -13.30
C GLN A 114 -7.71 40.98 -13.48
N PRO A 115 -8.47 42.04 -13.72
CA PRO A 115 -9.95 41.96 -13.84
C PRO A 115 -10.44 41.06 -14.99
N LYS A 116 -9.59 40.81 -15.99
CA LYS A 116 -9.89 39.88 -17.11
C LYS A 116 -9.69 38.40 -16.76
N PHE A 117 -8.98 38.10 -15.66
CA PHE A 117 -8.77 36.73 -15.24
C PHE A 117 -10.07 36.12 -14.74
N ARG A 118 -10.45 35.00 -15.34
CA ARG A 118 -11.59 34.17 -14.90
C ARG A 118 -11.04 32.88 -14.28
N PRO A 119 -11.11 32.73 -12.96
CA PRO A 119 -10.68 31.47 -12.33
C PRO A 119 -11.55 30.33 -12.83
N GLY A 120 -10.91 29.23 -13.16
CA GLY A 120 -11.59 28.00 -13.55
C GLY A 120 -11.74 27.07 -12.36
N ARG A 121 -12.46 25.96 -12.56
CA ARG A 121 -12.63 24.90 -11.55
C ARG A 121 -11.29 24.39 -11.04
N SER A 122 -10.31 24.16 -11.91
CA SER A 122 -8.95 23.73 -11.54
C SER A 122 -8.24 24.69 -10.58
N THR A 123 -8.51 25.98 -10.64
CA THR A 123 -7.96 26.98 -9.70
C THR A 123 -8.47 26.72 -8.28
N PHE A 124 -9.78 26.49 -8.14
CA PHE A 124 -10.40 26.21 -6.84
C PHE A 124 -10.01 24.85 -6.29
N LEU A 125 -9.82 23.84 -7.14
CA LEU A 125 -9.33 22.53 -6.71
C LEU A 125 -7.92 22.58 -6.13
N ILE A 126 -7.04 23.45 -6.67
CA ILE A 126 -5.71 23.68 -6.09
C ILE A 126 -5.83 24.31 -4.69
N LEU A 127 -6.63 25.37 -4.55
CA LEU A 127 -6.84 26.04 -3.26
C LEU A 127 -7.50 25.10 -2.23
N LEU A 128 -8.50 24.32 -2.66
CA LEU A 128 -9.22 23.38 -1.82
C LEU A 128 -8.31 22.24 -1.34
N SER A 129 -7.55 21.63 -2.26
CA SER A 129 -6.58 20.59 -1.91
C SER A 129 -5.53 21.11 -0.92
N HIS A 130 -5.08 22.36 -1.10
CA HIS A 130 -4.15 22.99 -0.15
C HIS A 130 -4.81 23.20 1.22
N ALA A 131 -6.04 23.76 1.25
CA ALA A 131 -6.79 23.97 2.50
C ALA A 131 -7.07 22.66 3.26
N CYS A 132 -7.30 21.56 2.56
CA CYS A 132 -7.53 20.26 3.17
C CYS A 132 -6.24 19.60 3.69
N ARG A 133 -5.09 19.81 3.01
CA ARG A 133 -3.82 19.14 3.34
C ARG A 133 -2.94 19.88 4.33
N ALA A 134 -3.13 21.18 4.51
CA ALA A 134 -2.29 21.96 5.42
C ALA A 134 -2.53 21.51 6.88
N PRO A 135 -1.46 21.17 7.63
CA PRO A 135 -1.58 20.60 8.97
C PRO A 135 -2.24 21.54 9.98
N ASP A 136 -2.04 22.86 9.80
CA ASP A 136 -2.61 23.91 10.68
C ASP A 136 -3.94 24.47 10.16
N SER A 137 -4.51 23.89 9.11
CA SER A 137 -5.73 24.40 8.49
C SER A 137 -6.97 23.86 9.20
N SER A 138 -7.84 24.78 9.63
CA SER A 138 -9.16 24.42 10.15
C SER A 138 -10.14 24.17 9.00
N ILE A 139 -11.24 23.45 9.29
CA ILE A 139 -12.33 23.22 8.33
C ILE A 139 -12.92 24.55 7.80
N SER A 140 -12.86 25.63 8.59
CA SER A 140 -13.28 26.97 8.17
C SER A 140 -12.53 27.51 6.96
N ASN A 141 -11.26 27.14 6.77
CA ASN A 141 -10.52 27.49 5.56
C ASN A 141 -11.05 26.73 4.33
N VAL A 142 -11.48 25.49 4.50
CA VAL A 142 -12.12 24.70 3.44
C VAL A 142 -13.44 25.36 3.03
N HIS A 143 -14.31 25.70 3.99
CA HIS A 143 -15.57 26.42 3.73
C HIS A 143 -15.32 27.80 3.08
N ARG A 144 -14.26 28.52 3.50
CA ARG A 144 -13.91 29.81 2.88
C ARG A 144 -13.55 29.65 1.40
N VAL A 145 -12.81 28.62 1.02
CA VAL A 145 -12.48 28.34 -0.38
C VAL A 145 -13.73 27.94 -1.18
N LEU A 146 -14.60 27.11 -0.60
CA LEU A 146 -15.88 26.74 -1.21
C LEU A 146 -16.80 27.96 -1.44
N ASN A 147 -16.92 28.82 -0.43
CA ASN A 147 -17.66 30.08 -0.55
C ASN A 147 -17.07 31.02 -1.62
N LEU A 148 -15.75 31.08 -1.74
CA LEU A 148 -15.10 31.85 -2.82
C LEU A 148 -15.43 31.26 -4.21
N MET A 149 -15.50 29.94 -4.32
CA MET A 149 -15.90 29.26 -5.56
C MET A 149 -17.33 29.63 -5.96
N VAL A 150 -18.27 29.53 -5.03
CA VAL A 150 -19.68 29.89 -5.25
C VAL A 150 -19.81 31.40 -5.61
N ASN A 151 -19.11 32.29 -4.91
CA ASN A 151 -19.14 33.73 -5.16
C ASN A 151 -18.59 34.11 -6.55
N THR A 152 -17.79 33.27 -7.18
CA THR A 152 -17.31 33.45 -8.56
C THR A 152 -18.23 32.82 -9.60
N GLY A 153 -19.37 32.27 -9.20
CA GLY A 153 -20.36 31.65 -10.07
C GLY A 153 -20.06 30.19 -10.45
N LEU A 154 -19.18 29.54 -9.69
CA LEU A 154 -18.85 28.12 -9.86
C LEU A 154 -19.40 27.34 -8.66
N GLU A 155 -20.37 26.49 -8.87
CA GLU A 155 -20.87 25.60 -7.82
C GLU A 155 -19.95 24.39 -7.64
N PRO A 156 -19.78 23.92 -6.37
CA PRO A 156 -19.14 22.64 -6.09
C PRO A 156 -19.85 21.51 -6.82
N ASP A 157 -19.09 20.64 -7.43
CA ASP A 157 -19.57 19.43 -8.11
C ASP A 157 -18.98 18.17 -7.48
N GLN A 158 -19.34 17.04 -8.04
CA GLN A 158 -18.86 15.72 -7.61
C GLN A 158 -17.30 15.65 -7.53
N VAL A 159 -16.60 16.25 -8.51
CA VAL A 159 -15.13 16.30 -8.52
C VAL A 159 -14.58 17.15 -7.37
N THR A 160 -15.26 18.25 -7.05
CA THR A 160 -14.91 19.11 -5.91
C THR A 160 -15.04 18.35 -4.60
N THR A 161 -16.14 17.62 -4.43
CA THR A 161 -16.40 16.78 -3.26
C THR A 161 -15.37 15.65 -3.15
N ASP A 162 -15.08 14.94 -4.25
CA ASP A 162 -14.07 13.87 -4.27
C ASP A 162 -12.69 14.37 -3.82
N ILE A 163 -12.21 15.48 -4.39
CA ILE A 163 -10.91 16.04 -4.04
C ILE A 163 -10.85 16.50 -2.59
N ALA A 164 -11.90 17.13 -2.09
CA ALA A 164 -11.94 17.59 -0.69
C ALA A 164 -11.92 16.41 0.29
N VAL A 165 -12.81 15.44 0.10
CA VAL A 165 -12.91 14.23 0.94
C VAL A 165 -11.59 13.46 0.92
N ARG A 166 -11.02 13.21 -0.25
CA ARG A 166 -9.74 12.47 -0.37
C ARG A 166 -8.59 13.20 0.31
N SER A 167 -8.48 14.52 0.10
CA SER A 167 -7.41 15.31 0.72
C SER A 167 -7.51 15.34 2.24
N LEU A 168 -8.72 15.39 2.81
CA LEU A 168 -8.96 15.31 4.26
C LEU A 168 -8.65 13.90 4.79
N CYS A 169 -9.05 12.85 4.08
CA CYS A 169 -8.75 11.47 4.47
C CYS A 169 -7.24 11.18 4.46
N GLU A 170 -6.50 11.68 3.45
CA GLU A 170 -5.04 11.53 3.36
C GLU A 170 -4.30 12.18 4.53
N THR A 171 -4.86 13.24 5.11
CA THR A 171 -4.31 13.92 6.30
C THR A 171 -4.85 13.37 7.63
N GLY A 172 -5.67 12.33 7.59
CA GLY A 172 -6.24 11.69 8.78
C GLY A 172 -7.44 12.43 9.40
N ARG A 173 -7.95 13.48 8.75
CA ARG A 173 -9.11 14.29 9.20
C ARG A 173 -10.44 13.66 8.75
N ILE A 174 -10.69 12.43 9.18
CA ILE A 174 -11.75 11.57 8.64
C ILE A 174 -13.15 12.03 9.06
N ASP A 175 -13.31 12.50 10.30
CA ASP A 175 -14.58 13.02 10.79
C ASP A 175 -15.00 14.27 10.01
N GLU A 176 -14.05 15.19 9.80
CA GLU A 176 -14.29 16.39 9.00
C GLU A 176 -14.56 16.06 7.51
N ALA A 177 -13.94 15.00 6.97
CA ALA A 177 -14.24 14.53 5.63
C ALA A 177 -15.67 14.00 5.51
N LYS A 178 -16.15 13.27 6.54
CA LYS A 178 -17.53 12.77 6.62
C LYS A 178 -18.53 13.91 6.71
N ASP A 179 -18.30 14.86 7.61
CA ASP A 179 -19.21 16.01 7.82
C ASP A 179 -19.27 16.89 6.57
N LEU A 180 -18.11 17.19 5.94
CA LEU A 180 -18.06 17.98 4.72
C LEU A 180 -18.76 17.27 3.55
N MET A 181 -18.56 15.94 3.41
CA MET A 181 -19.25 15.16 2.39
C MET A 181 -20.77 15.24 2.56
N LYS A 182 -21.27 15.14 3.79
CA LYS A 182 -22.69 15.26 4.10
C LYS A 182 -23.23 16.64 3.74
N GLU A 183 -22.53 17.70 4.16
CA GLU A 183 -22.90 19.09 3.85
C GLU A 183 -22.96 19.35 2.33
N LEU A 184 -21.96 18.89 1.58
CA LEU A 184 -21.91 19.09 0.13
C LEU A 184 -22.98 18.28 -0.60
N THR A 185 -23.33 17.09 -0.09
CA THR A 185 -24.40 16.26 -0.64
C THR A 185 -25.77 16.90 -0.43
N GLU A 186 -26.03 17.46 0.74
CA GLU A 186 -27.32 18.16 1.03
C GLU A 186 -27.51 19.43 0.19
N LYS A 187 -26.42 20.15 -0.14
CA LYS A 187 -26.48 21.43 -0.86
C LYS A 187 -26.33 21.29 -2.38
N HIS A 188 -25.68 20.23 -2.84
CA HIS A 188 -25.32 20.03 -4.23
C HIS A 188 -25.71 18.61 -4.70
N SER A 189 -24.90 17.98 -5.53
CA SER A 189 -25.13 16.60 -5.98
C SER A 189 -24.38 15.59 -5.11
N PRO A 190 -24.93 14.39 -4.85
CA PRO A 190 -24.26 13.36 -4.10
C PRO A 190 -22.97 12.93 -4.82
N PRO A 191 -21.89 12.62 -4.07
CA PRO A 191 -20.68 12.05 -4.64
C PRO A 191 -20.95 10.65 -5.22
N ASP A 192 -20.02 10.17 -6.03
CA ASP A 192 -20.10 8.82 -6.59
C ASP A 192 -19.76 7.74 -5.54
N THR A 193 -20.10 6.51 -5.85
CA THR A 193 -19.79 5.35 -5.00
C THR A 193 -18.28 5.22 -4.71
N TYR A 194 -17.43 5.72 -5.65
CA TYR A 194 -15.98 5.71 -5.47
C TYR A 194 -15.53 6.60 -4.30
N THR A 195 -16.06 7.82 -4.16
CA THR A 195 -15.76 8.72 -3.05
C THR A 195 -16.23 8.13 -1.72
N TYR A 196 -17.43 7.52 -1.68
CA TYR A 196 -17.92 6.80 -0.51
C TYR A 196 -17.00 5.62 -0.13
N ASN A 197 -16.60 4.81 -1.09
CA ASN A 197 -15.69 3.68 -0.87
C ASN A 197 -14.31 4.14 -0.40
N PHE A 198 -13.84 5.30 -0.88
CA PHE A 198 -12.58 5.88 -0.40
C PHE A 198 -12.66 6.27 1.08
N LEU A 199 -13.72 6.98 1.47
CA LEU A 199 -13.97 7.35 2.87
C LEU A 199 -14.20 6.11 3.75
N LEU A 200 -15.00 5.14 3.28
CA LEU A 200 -15.24 3.86 3.96
C LEU A 200 -13.92 3.12 4.27
N LYS A 201 -13.01 3.07 3.31
CA LYS A 201 -11.69 2.45 3.49
C LYS A 201 -10.85 3.13 4.59
N HIS A 202 -10.96 4.46 4.73
CA HIS A 202 -10.26 5.20 5.77
C HIS A 202 -10.94 5.06 7.13
N LEU A 203 -12.27 5.09 7.19
CA LEU A 203 -13.04 4.79 8.40
C LEU A 203 -12.70 3.41 8.95
N CYS A 204 -12.62 2.39 8.09
CA CYS A 204 -12.21 1.03 8.45
C CYS A 204 -10.83 0.93 9.12
N LYS A 205 -9.93 1.87 8.87
CA LYS A 205 -8.58 1.88 9.49
C LYS A 205 -8.55 2.54 10.87
N CYS A 206 -9.44 3.49 11.12
CA CYS A 206 -9.33 4.40 12.25
C CYS A 206 -10.50 4.30 13.24
N LYS A 207 -11.61 3.70 12.85
CA LYS A 207 -12.84 3.64 13.66
C LYS A 207 -13.28 2.21 13.93
N ASP A 208 -14.08 2.06 14.96
CA ASP A 208 -14.70 0.79 15.31
C ASP A 208 -15.71 0.32 14.26
N LEU A 209 -15.90 -0.98 14.16
CA LEU A 209 -16.80 -1.60 13.19
C LEU A 209 -18.24 -1.08 13.25
N HIS A 210 -18.70 -0.67 14.43
CA HIS A 210 -20.04 -0.08 14.61
C HIS A 210 -20.19 1.23 13.82
N VAL A 211 -19.22 2.15 13.93
CA VAL A 211 -19.22 3.43 13.21
C VAL A 211 -19.13 3.21 11.69
N VAL A 212 -18.36 2.18 11.28
CA VAL A 212 -18.28 1.79 9.87
C VAL A 212 -19.62 1.32 9.33
N TYR A 213 -20.36 0.54 10.12
CA TYR A 213 -21.68 0.06 9.73
C TYR A 213 -22.73 1.19 9.71
N GLU A 214 -22.69 2.10 10.66
CA GLU A 214 -23.54 3.29 10.64
C GLU A 214 -23.31 4.12 9.38
N PHE A 215 -22.06 4.31 8.99
CA PHE A 215 -21.73 5.02 7.76
C PHE A 215 -22.26 4.33 6.49
N VAL A 216 -22.25 3.01 6.43
CA VAL A 216 -22.84 2.26 5.30
C VAL A 216 -24.37 2.37 5.28
N ASP A 217 -25.02 2.43 6.44
CA ASP A 217 -26.45 2.69 6.54
C ASP A 217 -26.78 4.12 6.07
N GLU A 218 -26.02 5.14 6.52
CA GLU A 218 -26.15 6.53 6.06
C GLU A 218 -25.97 6.64 4.53
N MET A 219 -24.99 5.94 3.96
CA MET A 219 -24.73 5.93 2.52
C MET A 219 -25.99 5.54 1.72
N ARG A 220 -26.73 4.56 2.24
CA ARG A 220 -27.95 4.09 1.58
C ARG A 220 -29.17 4.93 1.90
N ASP A 221 -29.40 5.21 3.20
CA ASP A 221 -30.66 5.74 3.68
C ASP A 221 -30.74 7.26 3.53
N ASP A 222 -29.60 7.97 3.72
CA ASP A 222 -29.52 9.42 3.59
C ASP A 222 -29.21 9.89 2.17
N PHE A 223 -28.44 9.11 1.40
CA PHE A 223 -27.88 9.57 0.13
C PHE A 223 -28.31 8.74 -1.10
N ASP A 224 -29.12 7.71 -0.93
CA ASP A 224 -29.57 6.77 -1.98
C ASP A 224 -28.41 6.16 -2.80
N VAL A 225 -27.22 6.09 -2.20
CA VAL A 225 -26.03 5.47 -2.83
C VAL A 225 -25.93 4.03 -2.36
N LYS A 226 -26.13 3.09 -3.28
CA LYS A 226 -26.12 1.65 -2.97
C LYS A 226 -24.69 1.14 -2.85
N PRO A 227 -24.36 0.42 -1.75
CA PRO A 227 -23.10 -0.29 -1.64
C PRO A 227 -22.90 -1.26 -2.81
N ASP A 228 -21.72 -1.25 -3.39
CA ASP A 228 -21.30 -2.12 -4.50
C ASP A 228 -20.36 -3.25 -4.04
N LEU A 229 -19.85 -4.04 -4.97
CA LEU A 229 -18.90 -5.12 -4.68
C LEU A 229 -17.64 -4.61 -3.97
N VAL A 230 -17.18 -3.40 -4.31
CA VAL A 230 -16.00 -2.78 -3.68
C VAL A 230 -16.31 -2.42 -2.22
N SER A 231 -17.49 -1.85 -1.93
CA SER A 231 -17.95 -1.55 -0.57
C SER A 231 -17.94 -2.80 0.30
N PHE A 232 -18.53 -3.91 -0.20
CA PHE A 232 -18.54 -5.19 0.50
C PHE A 232 -17.11 -5.73 0.72
N THR A 233 -16.24 -5.61 -0.28
CA THR A 233 -14.86 -6.07 -0.18
C THR A 233 -14.08 -5.32 0.88
N ILE A 234 -14.23 -3.98 0.97
CA ILE A 234 -13.62 -3.15 2.00
C ILE A 234 -14.11 -3.58 3.40
N LEU A 235 -15.42 -3.83 3.57
CA LEU A 235 -15.99 -4.31 4.84
C LEU A 235 -15.44 -5.69 5.22
N ILE A 236 -15.40 -6.61 4.28
CA ILE A 236 -14.91 -7.98 4.52
C ILE A 236 -13.42 -7.95 4.88
N ASP A 237 -12.60 -7.14 4.19
CA ASP A 237 -11.18 -6.97 4.55
C ASP A 237 -11.02 -6.43 5.98
N ASN A 238 -11.79 -5.40 6.35
CA ASN A 238 -11.79 -4.86 7.71
C ASN A 238 -12.14 -5.92 8.76
N VAL A 239 -13.20 -6.64 8.53
CA VAL A 239 -13.69 -7.68 9.45
C VAL A 239 -12.70 -8.85 9.54
N CYS A 240 -12.03 -9.21 8.44
CA CYS A 240 -10.95 -10.19 8.43
C CYS A 240 -9.73 -9.70 9.24
N ASN A 241 -9.36 -8.44 9.10
CA ASN A 241 -8.25 -7.82 9.84
C ASN A 241 -8.58 -7.73 11.36
N SER A 242 -9.84 -7.51 11.72
CA SER A 242 -10.35 -7.57 13.09
C SER A 242 -10.47 -9.01 13.64
N LYS A 243 -10.05 -10.01 12.86
CA LYS A 243 -10.10 -11.45 13.20
C LYS A 243 -11.52 -12.01 13.42
N ASN A 244 -12.56 -11.31 13.01
CA ASN A 244 -13.95 -11.74 13.13
C ASN A 244 -14.42 -12.49 11.88
N LEU A 245 -13.87 -13.68 11.64
CA LEU A 245 -14.17 -14.47 10.43
C LEU A 245 -15.62 -14.92 10.33
N ARG A 246 -16.36 -15.01 11.45
CA ARG A 246 -17.81 -15.34 11.40
C ARG A 246 -18.59 -14.24 10.72
N GLU A 247 -18.28 -13.01 11.06
CA GLU A 247 -18.87 -11.82 10.46
C GLU A 247 -18.47 -11.70 8.97
N ALA A 248 -17.19 -11.96 8.65
CA ALA A 248 -16.73 -11.97 7.27
C ALA A 248 -17.54 -12.96 6.42
N MET A 249 -17.72 -14.20 6.86
CA MET A 249 -18.52 -15.19 6.15
C MET A 249 -20.01 -14.81 6.07
N TYR A 250 -20.54 -14.15 7.07
CA TYR A 250 -21.90 -13.61 7.03
C TYR A 250 -22.04 -12.53 5.94
N LEU A 251 -21.09 -11.60 5.85
CA LEU A 251 -21.07 -10.55 4.80
C LEU A 251 -20.95 -11.16 3.40
N VAL A 252 -20.15 -12.21 3.23
CA VAL A 252 -20.06 -12.94 1.94
C VAL A 252 -21.40 -13.56 1.55
N SER A 253 -22.11 -14.19 2.51
CA SER A 253 -23.45 -14.74 2.23
C SER A 253 -24.45 -13.65 1.87
N LYS A 254 -24.35 -12.49 2.50
CA LYS A 254 -25.19 -11.31 2.19
C LYS A 254 -24.91 -10.74 0.81
N LEU A 255 -23.63 -10.67 0.43
CA LEU A 255 -23.21 -10.24 -0.91
C LEU A 255 -23.85 -11.15 -1.98
N GLY A 256 -23.81 -12.47 -1.81
CA GLY A 256 -24.48 -13.40 -2.72
C GLY A 256 -26.00 -13.19 -2.79
N ASN A 257 -26.65 -12.97 -1.65
CA ASN A 257 -28.10 -12.67 -1.58
C ASN A 257 -28.46 -11.33 -2.24
N ALA A 258 -27.53 -10.38 -2.28
CA ALA A 258 -27.68 -9.10 -2.99
C ALA A 258 -27.48 -9.22 -4.51
N GLY A 259 -27.19 -10.41 -5.01
CA GLY A 259 -27.00 -10.68 -6.44
C GLY A 259 -25.61 -10.37 -6.99
N PHE A 260 -24.66 -10.04 -6.12
CA PHE A 260 -23.26 -9.85 -6.52
C PHE A 260 -22.55 -11.20 -6.59
N LYS A 261 -21.76 -11.42 -7.63
CA LYS A 261 -20.84 -12.55 -7.72
C LYS A 261 -19.50 -12.16 -7.15
N PRO A 262 -18.96 -12.94 -6.19
CA PRO A 262 -17.61 -12.72 -5.71
C PRO A 262 -16.59 -12.81 -6.86
N ASP A 263 -15.64 -11.89 -6.88
CA ASP A 263 -14.53 -11.91 -7.82
C ASP A 263 -13.27 -12.55 -7.20
N CYS A 264 -12.22 -12.70 -8.00
CA CYS A 264 -10.94 -13.24 -7.55
C CYS A 264 -10.35 -12.45 -6.37
N PHE A 265 -10.48 -11.13 -6.40
CA PHE A 265 -9.96 -10.25 -5.34
C PHE A 265 -10.64 -10.47 -4.00
N LEU A 266 -11.96 -10.62 -3.99
CA LEU A 266 -12.72 -10.91 -2.78
C LEU A 266 -12.37 -12.29 -2.19
N TYR A 267 -12.25 -13.32 -3.04
CA TYR A 267 -11.81 -14.65 -2.59
C TYR A 267 -10.42 -14.60 -1.97
N ASN A 268 -9.48 -13.88 -2.60
CA ASN A 268 -8.12 -13.70 -2.08
C ASN A 268 -8.13 -12.97 -0.72
N THR A 269 -8.99 -11.97 -0.56
CA THR A 269 -9.16 -11.24 0.71
C THR A 269 -9.63 -12.15 1.84
N ILE A 270 -10.63 -12.98 1.58
CA ILE A 270 -11.16 -13.95 2.55
C ILE A 270 -10.11 -15.01 2.91
N MET A 271 -9.45 -15.59 1.90
CA MET A 271 -8.37 -16.57 2.11
C MET A 271 -7.24 -15.97 2.96
N LYS A 272 -6.81 -14.75 2.67
CA LYS A 272 -5.82 -14.01 3.46
C LYS A 272 -6.26 -13.86 4.92
N GLY A 273 -7.54 -13.55 5.17
CA GLY A 273 -8.10 -13.48 6.51
C GLY A 273 -7.97 -14.83 7.26
N PHE A 274 -8.31 -15.95 6.64
CA PHE A 274 -8.11 -17.29 7.21
C PHE A 274 -6.64 -17.62 7.42
N CYS A 275 -5.77 -17.30 6.47
CA CYS A 275 -4.33 -17.57 6.53
C CYS A 275 -3.65 -16.77 7.66
N THR A 276 -4.05 -15.52 7.91
CA THR A 276 -3.49 -14.71 9.01
C THR A 276 -3.76 -15.34 10.37
N LEU A 277 -4.87 -16.04 10.53
CA LEU A 277 -5.25 -16.78 11.75
C LEU A 277 -4.75 -18.22 11.76
N SER A 278 -3.88 -18.61 10.84
CA SER A 278 -3.35 -19.97 10.69
C SER A 278 -4.44 -21.03 10.47
N LYS A 279 -5.55 -20.64 9.85
CA LYS A 279 -6.68 -21.52 9.48
C LYS A 279 -6.55 -21.98 8.04
N GLY A 280 -5.48 -22.73 7.74
CA GLY A 280 -5.16 -23.18 6.38
C GLY A 280 -6.24 -24.10 5.75
N SER A 281 -6.93 -24.92 6.56
CA SER A 281 -8.01 -25.80 6.08
C SER A 281 -9.18 -24.99 5.51
N GLU A 282 -9.57 -23.96 6.22
CA GLU A 282 -10.66 -23.08 5.84
C GLU A 282 -10.30 -22.26 4.60
N ALA A 283 -9.04 -21.83 4.48
CA ALA A 283 -8.56 -21.16 3.28
C ALA A 283 -8.64 -22.08 2.05
N VAL A 284 -8.30 -23.36 2.19
CA VAL A 284 -8.49 -24.38 1.14
C VAL A 284 -9.97 -24.55 0.79
N GLY A 285 -10.87 -24.52 1.78
CA GLY A 285 -12.31 -24.56 1.55
C GLY A 285 -12.79 -23.40 0.70
N VAL A 286 -12.28 -22.18 0.97
CA VAL A 286 -12.57 -20.96 0.18
C VAL A 286 -12.06 -21.10 -1.27
N TYR A 287 -10.84 -21.64 -1.45
CA TYR A 287 -10.27 -21.91 -2.78
C TYR A 287 -11.13 -22.89 -3.59
N LYS A 288 -11.60 -23.98 -2.96
CA LYS A 288 -12.47 -24.95 -3.62
C LYS A 288 -13.78 -24.30 -4.07
N LYS A 289 -14.40 -23.51 -3.19
CA LYS A 289 -15.62 -22.77 -3.50
C LYS A 289 -15.41 -21.77 -4.66
N MET A 290 -14.28 -21.06 -4.68
CA MET A 290 -13.89 -20.16 -5.77
C MET A 290 -13.89 -20.90 -7.11
N LYS A 291 -13.31 -22.12 -7.17
CA LYS A 291 -13.28 -22.92 -8.39
C LYS A 291 -14.66 -23.48 -8.77
N GLU A 292 -15.46 -23.91 -7.80
CA GLU A 292 -16.84 -24.37 -8.02
C GLU A 292 -17.73 -23.27 -8.61
N GLU A 293 -17.51 -22.02 -8.23
CA GLU A 293 -18.21 -20.85 -8.78
C GLU A 293 -17.63 -20.35 -10.11
N GLY A 294 -16.61 -21.03 -10.66
CA GLY A 294 -16.01 -20.72 -11.96
C GLY A 294 -15.10 -19.49 -11.95
N VAL A 295 -14.62 -19.07 -10.77
CA VAL A 295 -13.63 -17.99 -10.66
C VAL A 295 -12.23 -18.59 -10.71
N GLU A 296 -11.46 -18.21 -11.73
CA GLU A 296 -10.12 -18.75 -11.91
C GLU A 296 -9.12 -18.16 -10.88
N PRO A 297 -8.32 -19.03 -10.22
CA PRO A 297 -7.26 -18.59 -9.32
C PRO A 297 -6.14 -17.84 -10.06
N ASP A 298 -5.61 -16.81 -9.45
CA ASP A 298 -4.45 -16.08 -9.93
C ASP A 298 -3.18 -16.37 -9.09
N GLN A 299 -2.07 -15.73 -9.43
CA GLN A 299 -0.82 -15.87 -8.71
C GLN A 299 -0.98 -15.51 -7.22
N ILE A 300 -1.78 -14.48 -6.89
CA ILE A 300 -2.04 -14.04 -5.52
C ILE A 300 -2.79 -15.11 -4.74
N THR A 301 -3.72 -15.80 -5.39
CA THR A 301 -4.47 -16.94 -4.82
C THR A 301 -3.52 -18.04 -4.33
N TYR A 302 -2.62 -18.50 -5.22
CA TYR A 302 -1.66 -19.54 -4.88
C TYR A 302 -0.69 -19.10 -3.80
N ASN A 303 -0.12 -17.88 -3.91
CA ASN A 303 0.79 -17.32 -2.91
C ASN A 303 0.12 -17.25 -1.52
N THR A 304 -1.14 -16.83 -1.47
CA THR A 304 -1.92 -16.76 -0.22
C THR A 304 -2.15 -18.13 0.40
N LEU A 305 -2.50 -19.13 -0.41
CA LEU A 305 -2.68 -20.50 0.07
C LEU A 305 -1.39 -21.11 0.59
N ILE A 306 -0.30 -21.01 -0.19
CA ILE A 306 1.02 -21.54 0.19
C ILE A 306 1.48 -20.90 1.49
N PHE A 307 1.36 -19.58 1.63
CA PHE A 307 1.66 -18.87 2.86
C PHE A 307 0.82 -19.37 4.05
N GLY A 308 -0.49 -19.48 3.89
CA GLY A 308 -1.41 -19.88 4.95
C GLY A 308 -1.21 -21.33 5.39
N LEU A 309 -1.01 -22.23 4.45
CA LEU A 309 -0.72 -23.64 4.71
C LEU A 309 0.64 -23.81 5.40
N SER A 310 1.67 -23.13 4.93
CA SER A 310 3.00 -23.13 5.55
C SER A 310 2.95 -22.59 6.98
N LYS A 311 2.21 -21.52 7.21
CA LYS A 311 2.02 -20.91 8.53
C LYS A 311 1.25 -21.82 9.49
N SER A 312 0.30 -22.60 9.00
CA SER A 312 -0.47 -23.60 9.78
C SER A 312 0.24 -24.95 9.93
N GLY A 313 1.44 -25.13 9.37
CA GLY A 313 2.24 -26.34 9.43
C GLY A 313 1.79 -27.47 8.48
N ARG A 314 0.91 -27.17 7.52
CA ARG A 314 0.43 -28.13 6.51
C ARG A 314 1.37 -28.13 5.30
N ILE A 315 2.61 -28.57 5.51
CA ILE A 315 3.70 -28.42 4.53
C ILE A 315 3.45 -29.22 3.25
N GLU A 316 2.96 -30.44 3.36
CA GLU A 316 2.70 -31.29 2.19
C GLU A 316 1.66 -30.67 1.27
N GLU A 317 0.61 -30.10 1.83
CA GLU A 317 -0.41 -29.40 1.04
C GLU A 317 0.13 -28.11 0.43
N ALA A 318 0.97 -27.36 1.17
CA ALA A 318 1.62 -26.19 0.62
C ALA A 318 2.51 -26.55 -0.58
N ARG A 319 3.26 -27.66 -0.51
CA ARG A 319 4.05 -28.19 -1.65
C ARG A 319 3.16 -28.61 -2.83
N MET A 320 2.03 -29.25 -2.54
CA MET A 320 1.05 -29.61 -3.58
C MET A 320 0.54 -28.36 -4.31
N TYR A 321 0.19 -27.29 -3.57
CA TYR A 321 -0.26 -26.05 -4.20
C TYR A 321 0.86 -25.28 -4.91
N LEU A 322 2.11 -25.38 -4.47
CA LEU A 322 3.27 -24.86 -5.21
C LEU A 322 3.38 -25.56 -6.58
N LYS A 323 3.25 -26.89 -6.60
CA LYS A 323 3.23 -27.65 -7.85
C LYS A 323 2.03 -27.26 -8.73
N THR A 324 0.83 -27.16 -8.16
CA THR A 324 -0.39 -26.77 -8.89
C THR A 324 -0.26 -25.37 -9.50
N MET A 325 0.42 -24.43 -8.80
CA MET A 325 0.73 -23.09 -9.30
C MET A 325 1.60 -23.14 -10.56
N VAL A 326 2.65 -23.95 -10.53
CA VAL A 326 3.55 -24.13 -11.68
C VAL A 326 2.82 -24.84 -12.84
N ASP A 327 2.05 -25.88 -12.56
CA ASP A 327 1.26 -26.61 -13.56
C ASP A 327 0.20 -25.70 -14.22
N ALA A 328 -0.28 -24.68 -13.50
CA ALA A 328 -1.19 -23.65 -14.02
C ALA A 328 -0.48 -22.53 -14.79
N GLY A 329 0.87 -22.60 -14.94
CA GLY A 329 1.67 -21.63 -15.70
C GLY A 329 2.08 -20.39 -14.91
N TYR A 330 1.92 -20.38 -13.59
CA TYR A 330 2.38 -19.27 -12.74
C TYR A 330 3.77 -19.57 -12.17
N GLU A 331 4.68 -18.62 -12.29
CA GLU A 331 6.02 -18.70 -11.70
C GLU A 331 5.99 -18.32 -10.22
N PRO A 332 6.45 -19.22 -9.30
CA PRO A 332 6.59 -18.87 -7.89
C PRO A 332 7.66 -17.80 -7.70
N ASP A 333 7.35 -16.83 -6.85
CA ASP A 333 8.27 -15.75 -6.50
C ASP A 333 9.10 -16.06 -5.23
N THR A 334 10.06 -15.20 -4.91
CA THR A 334 10.91 -15.32 -3.72
C THR A 334 10.08 -15.38 -2.43
N ALA A 335 8.95 -14.66 -2.35
CA ALA A 335 8.09 -14.66 -1.18
C ALA A 335 7.37 -16.01 -1.01
N THR A 336 6.94 -16.64 -2.11
CA THR A 336 6.31 -17.97 -2.13
C THR A 336 7.26 -19.03 -1.58
N TYR A 337 8.48 -19.12 -2.13
CA TYR A 337 9.50 -20.06 -1.68
C TYR A 337 9.89 -19.82 -0.22
N THR A 338 10.16 -18.56 0.15
CA THR A 338 10.56 -18.20 1.52
C THR A 338 9.46 -18.52 2.53
N SER A 339 8.19 -18.33 2.17
CA SER A 339 7.06 -18.69 3.03
C SER A 339 6.98 -20.20 3.30
N LEU A 340 7.21 -21.01 2.27
CA LEU A 340 7.22 -22.47 2.41
C LEU A 340 8.43 -22.95 3.22
N MET A 341 9.62 -22.42 2.95
CA MET A 341 10.85 -22.71 3.72
C MET A 341 10.68 -22.36 5.20
N ASN A 342 10.05 -21.21 5.50
CA ASN A 342 9.75 -20.81 6.88
C ASN A 342 8.83 -21.82 7.58
N GLY A 343 7.79 -22.27 6.91
CA GLY A 343 6.90 -23.31 7.43
C GLY A 343 7.64 -24.60 7.71
N MET A 344 8.50 -25.06 6.80
CA MET A 344 9.33 -26.25 6.93
C MET A 344 10.32 -26.13 8.11
N CYS A 345 11.03 -25.03 8.20
CA CYS A 345 11.97 -24.75 9.31
C CYS A 345 11.26 -24.75 10.67
N ARG A 346 10.06 -24.18 10.75
CA ARG A 346 9.25 -24.19 11.98
C ARG A 346 8.84 -25.59 12.41
N LYS A 347 8.62 -26.49 11.45
CA LYS A 347 8.27 -27.90 11.68
C LYS A 347 9.48 -28.78 11.95
N GLY A 348 10.69 -28.26 11.78
CA GLY A 348 11.95 -28.99 11.98
C GLY A 348 12.49 -29.65 10.71
N GLU A 349 11.88 -29.40 9.55
CA GLU A 349 12.26 -29.94 8.25
C GLU A 349 13.31 -29.05 7.54
N SER A 350 14.34 -28.62 8.27
CA SER A 350 15.32 -27.64 7.79
C SER A 350 16.17 -28.15 6.61
N LEU A 351 16.45 -29.46 6.54
CA LEU A 351 17.17 -30.04 5.39
C LEU A 351 16.30 -30.03 4.12
N GLY A 352 14.99 -30.33 4.25
CA GLY A 352 14.07 -30.21 3.13
C GLY A 352 13.90 -28.74 2.64
N ALA A 353 14.05 -27.79 3.56
CA ALA A 353 14.04 -26.37 3.19
C ALA A 353 15.30 -25.97 2.40
N LEU A 354 16.46 -26.58 2.65
CA LEU A 354 17.67 -26.39 1.82
C LEU A 354 17.47 -26.95 0.39
N SER A 355 16.89 -28.14 0.26
CA SER A 355 16.58 -28.70 -1.09
C SER A 355 15.60 -27.81 -1.85
N LEU A 356 14.71 -27.10 -1.16
CA LEU A 356 13.80 -26.13 -1.77
C LEU A 356 14.53 -24.86 -2.23
N LEU A 357 15.64 -24.48 -1.58
CA LEU A 357 16.51 -23.39 -2.06
C LEU A 357 17.15 -23.75 -3.40
N GLU A 358 17.66 -24.98 -3.52
CA GLU A 358 18.23 -25.47 -4.79
C GLU A 358 17.18 -25.47 -5.92
N GLU A 359 15.92 -25.89 -5.62
CA GLU A 359 14.82 -25.81 -6.59
C GLU A 359 14.51 -24.37 -7.01
N MET A 360 14.49 -23.43 -6.06
CA MET A 360 14.25 -22.02 -6.28
C MET A 360 15.30 -21.43 -7.24
N GLU A 361 16.59 -21.72 -7.01
CA GLU A 361 17.70 -21.27 -7.85
C GLU A 361 17.68 -21.91 -9.23
N ALA A 362 17.38 -23.21 -9.31
CA ALA A 362 17.26 -23.94 -10.59
C ALA A 362 16.15 -23.39 -11.48
N ARG A 363 15.12 -22.77 -10.90
CA ARG A 363 14.05 -22.07 -11.63
C ARG A 363 14.40 -20.60 -11.94
N GLY A 364 15.60 -20.14 -11.61
CA GLY A 364 16.03 -18.76 -11.85
C GLY A 364 15.44 -17.73 -10.88
N CYS A 365 14.80 -18.18 -9.79
CA CYS A 365 14.31 -17.31 -8.74
C CYS A 365 15.43 -17.04 -7.72
N ALA A 366 16.00 -15.82 -7.71
CA ALA A 366 17.12 -15.48 -6.85
C ALA A 366 16.71 -15.37 -5.38
N PRO A 367 17.43 -16.06 -4.45
CA PRO A 367 17.24 -15.89 -3.02
C PRO A 367 17.62 -14.47 -2.58
N ASN A 368 16.92 -13.95 -1.58
CA ASN A 368 17.21 -12.66 -0.96
C ASN A 368 17.66 -12.84 0.51
N ASP A 369 17.96 -11.72 1.17
CA ASP A 369 18.32 -11.65 2.58
C ASP A 369 17.28 -12.35 3.49
N CYS A 370 16.00 -12.17 3.24
CA CYS A 370 14.93 -12.82 3.99
C CYS A 370 14.95 -14.36 3.84
N THR A 371 15.26 -14.85 2.63
CA THR A 371 15.39 -16.30 2.36
C THR A 371 16.53 -16.90 3.17
N TYR A 372 17.73 -16.29 3.10
CA TYR A 372 18.90 -16.76 3.85
C TYR A 372 18.70 -16.65 5.36
N ASN A 373 18.13 -15.54 5.87
CA ASN A 373 17.79 -15.38 7.28
C ASN A 373 16.84 -16.48 7.77
N THR A 374 15.82 -16.82 7.00
CA THR A 374 14.83 -17.85 7.32
C THR A 374 15.49 -19.23 7.44
N LEU A 375 16.32 -19.59 6.47
CA LEU A 375 17.01 -20.89 6.45
C LEU A 375 18.06 -20.97 7.56
N LEU A 376 18.88 -19.95 7.76
CA LEU A 376 19.87 -19.90 8.84
C LEU A 376 19.20 -20.03 10.21
N HIS A 377 18.10 -19.31 10.43
CA HIS A 377 17.34 -19.44 11.68
C HIS A 377 16.82 -20.87 11.87
N GLY A 378 16.31 -21.50 10.81
CA GLY A 378 15.85 -22.89 10.82
C GLY A 378 16.96 -23.88 11.15
N LEU A 379 18.12 -23.76 10.50
CA LEU A 379 19.30 -24.61 10.73
C LEU A 379 19.87 -24.43 12.13
N CYS A 380 19.97 -23.19 12.59
CA CYS A 380 20.37 -22.88 13.96
C CYS A 380 19.47 -23.52 15.01
N LYS A 381 18.15 -23.45 14.80
CA LYS A 381 17.16 -24.10 15.68
C LYS A 381 17.25 -25.62 15.66
N ALA A 382 17.53 -26.20 14.49
CA ALA A 382 17.75 -27.63 14.33
C ALA A 382 19.14 -28.10 14.79
N ARG A 383 20.01 -27.21 15.26
CA ARG A 383 21.41 -27.47 15.66
C ARG A 383 22.27 -28.04 14.52
N LEU A 384 21.93 -27.75 13.27
CA LEU A 384 22.68 -28.17 12.08
C LEU A 384 23.72 -27.08 11.70
N MET A 385 24.70 -26.85 12.59
CA MET A 385 25.63 -25.73 12.44
C MET A 385 26.57 -25.84 11.25
N ASP A 386 26.98 -27.06 10.85
CA ASP A 386 27.81 -27.26 9.67
C ASP A 386 27.10 -26.79 8.40
N LYS A 387 25.81 -27.20 8.27
CA LYS A 387 24.96 -26.72 7.16
C LYS A 387 24.64 -25.23 7.26
N GLY A 388 24.55 -24.69 8.47
CA GLY A 388 24.40 -23.25 8.69
C GLY A 388 25.62 -22.46 8.20
N MET A 389 26.83 -22.96 8.43
CA MET A 389 28.06 -22.34 7.93
C MET A 389 28.23 -22.50 6.42
N GLU A 390 27.90 -23.65 5.84
CA GLU A 390 27.88 -23.84 4.36
C GLU A 390 26.93 -22.81 3.71
N LEU A 391 25.73 -22.64 4.25
CA LEU A 391 24.75 -21.66 3.74
C LEU A 391 25.24 -20.22 3.92
N TYR A 392 25.91 -19.91 5.03
CA TYR A 392 26.47 -18.59 5.30
C TYR A 392 27.56 -18.24 4.29
N GLU A 393 28.46 -19.18 3.95
CA GLU A 393 29.50 -18.96 2.93
C GLU A 393 28.91 -18.83 1.52
N LEU A 394 27.86 -19.58 1.19
CA LEU A 394 27.13 -19.44 -0.08
C LEU A 394 26.53 -18.03 -0.19
N MET A 395 25.85 -17.57 0.86
CA MET A 395 25.27 -16.23 0.93
C MET A 395 26.35 -15.14 0.73
N LYS A 396 27.49 -15.28 1.43
CA LYS A 396 28.62 -14.36 1.35
C LYS A 396 29.20 -14.29 -0.06
N SER A 397 29.36 -15.45 -0.72
CA SER A 397 29.84 -15.53 -2.11
C SER A 397 28.86 -14.91 -3.11
N SER A 398 27.56 -14.96 -2.83
CA SER A 398 26.49 -14.33 -3.65
C SER A 398 26.36 -12.83 -3.39
N GLY A 399 27.14 -12.24 -2.48
CA GLY A 399 27.11 -10.81 -2.16
C GLY A 399 25.87 -10.36 -1.36
N VAL A 400 25.06 -11.30 -0.87
CA VAL A 400 23.88 -11.01 -0.04
C VAL A 400 24.34 -10.80 1.40
N LYS A 401 23.74 -9.82 2.08
CA LYS A 401 24.05 -9.51 3.49
C LYS A 401 22.87 -9.91 4.36
N LEU A 402 23.18 -10.53 5.51
CA LEU A 402 22.16 -10.79 6.51
C LEU A 402 21.72 -9.49 7.20
N GLU A 403 20.49 -9.49 7.70
CA GLU A 403 20.07 -8.52 8.69
C GLU A 403 20.82 -8.72 10.02
N THR A 404 20.88 -7.68 10.84
CA THR A 404 21.50 -7.70 12.19
C THR A 404 21.04 -8.89 13.03
N ASN A 405 19.73 -9.22 12.98
CA ASN A 405 19.15 -10.35 13.70
C ASN A 405 19.64 -11.72 13.18
N GLY A 406 19.92 -11.83 11.89
CA GLY A 406 20.48 -13.05 11.28
C GLY A 406 21.88 -13.34 11.78
N TYR A 407 22.76 -12.34 11.73
CA TYR A 407 24.12 -12.45 12.31
C TYR A 407 24.08 -12.78 13.80
N ALA A 408 23.24 -12.09 14.59
CA ALA A 408 23.09 -12.34 16.00
C ALA A 408 22.64 -13.77 16.31
N THR A 409 21.72 -14.30 15.52
CA THR A 409 21.21 -15.67 15.68
C THR A 409 22.29 -16.70 15.36
N LEU A 410 23.04 -16.49 14.26
CA LEU A 410 24.12 -17.40 13.85
C LEU A 410 25.25 -17.42 14.90
N VAL A 411 25.76 -16.26 15.30
CA VAL A 411 26.81 -16.12 16.33
C VAL A 411 26.40 -16.81 17.63
N ARG A 412 25.17 -16.53 18.15
CA ARG A 412 24.69 -17.16 19.39
C ARG A 412 24.58 -18.68 19.28
N SER A 413 24.21 -19.18 18.12
CA SER A 413 24.03 -20.62 17.88
C SER A 413 25.38 -21.33 17.74
N LEU A 414 26.37 -20.73 17.07
CA LEU A 414 27.73 -21.21 16.95
C LEU A 414 28.39 -21.30 18.38
N VAL A 415 28.21 -20.26 19.15
CA VAL A 415 28.66 -20.22 20.55
C VAL A 415 28.05 -21.36 21.36
N LYS A 416 26.72 -21.56 21.31
CA LYS A 416 26.04 -22.65 22.02
C LYS A 416 26.49 -24.04 21.57
N SER A 417 27.03 -24.16 20.37
CA SER A 417 27.54 -25.41 19.79
C SER A 417 29.05 -25.59 20.04
N GLY A 418 29.71 -24.69 20.82
CA GLY A 418 31.13 -24.73 21.09
C GLY A 418 32.05 -24.26 19.95
N LYS A 419 31.49 -23.80 18.82
CA LYS A 419 32.21 -23.34 17.64
C LYS A 419 32.56 -21.84 17.74
N VAL A 420 33.42 -21.55 18.75
CA VAL A 420 33.74 -20.17 19.16
C VAL A 420 34.56 -19.44 18.09
N ALA A 421 35.48 -20.12 17.41
CA ALA A 421 36.32 -19.51 16.37
C ALA A 421 35.46 -19.02 15.19
N GLU A 422 34.57 -19.89 14.71
CA GLU A 422 33.62 -19.56 13.63
C GLU A 422 32.67 -18.41 14.05
N ALA A 423 32.28 -18.35 15.32
CA ALA A 423 31.46 -17.27 15.84
C ALA A 423 32.16 -15.90 15.77
N TYR A 424 33.48 -15.85 16.03
CA TYR A 424 34.30 -14.64 15.88
C TYR A 424 34.43 -14.25 14.42
N GLU A 425 34.68 -15.17 13.50
CA GLU A 425 34.77 -14.90 12.07
C GLU A 425 33.48 -14.28 11.52
N VAL A 426 32.31 -14.82 11.89
CA VAL A 426 31.01 -14.29 11.50
C VAL A 426 30.78 -12.89 12.09
N PHE A 427 31.15 -12.67 13.34
CA PHE A 427 31.02 -11.38 14.00
C PHE A 427 31.92 -10.31 13.35
N ASP A 428 33.21 -10.61 13.14
CA ASP A 428 34.15 -9.68 12.51
C ASP A 428 33.70 -9.30 11.10
N TYR A 429 33.25 -10.27 10.31
CA TYR A 429 32.68 -9.99 9.00
C TYR A 429 31.43 -9.10 9.07
N ALA A 430 30.54 -9.31 10.03
CA ALA A 430 29.34 -8.50 10.20
C ALA A 430 29.69 -7.04 10.58
N VAL A 431 30.76 -6.83 11.35
CA VAL A 431 31.30 -5.51 11.70
C VAL A 431 31.93 -4.84 10.47
N ASP A 432 32.82 -5.55 9.77
CA ASP A 432 33.54 -5.03 8.61
C ASP A 432 32.58 -4.67 7.46
N SER A 433 31.57 -5.48 7.24
CA SER A 433 30.53 -5.25 6.23
C SER A 433 29.53 -4.14 6.57
N LYS A 434 29.64 -3.52 7.78
CA LYS A 434 28.69 -2.51 8.31
C LYS A 434 27.24 -3.01 8.39
N SER A 435 27.06 -4.31 8.55
CA SER A 435 25.73 -4.94 8.64
C SER A 435 25.14 -4.88 10.05
N LEU A 436 25.96 -4.59 11.07
CA LEU A 436 25.54 -4.32 12.45
C LEU A 436 25.34 -2.79 12.62
N SER A 437 24.23 -2.28 12.13
CA SER A 437 23.90 -0.85 12.20
C SER A 437 23.30 -0.43 13.55
N ASP A 438 22.83 -1.38 14.35
CA ASP A 438 22.24 -1.13 15.67
C ASP A 438 23.29 -1.28 16.77
N ALA A 439 23.58 -0.17 17.46
CA ALA A 439 24.54 -0.13 18.58
C ALA A 439 24.17 -1.10 19.72
N SER A 440 22.90 -1.36 19.94
CA SER A 440 22.40 -2.30 20.96
C SER A 440 22.69 -3.75 20.58
N ALA A 441 22.49 -4.12 19.32
CA ALA A 441 22.82 -5.46 18.81
C ALA A 441 24.34 -5.72 18.83
N TYR A 442 25.15 -4.73 18.41
CA TYR A 442 26.60 -4.79 18.48
C TYR A 442 27.08 -5.02 19.92
N SER A 443 26.64 -4.20 20.88
CA SER A 443 27.01 -4.29 22.29
C SER A 443 26.61 -5.64 22.88
N THR A 444 25.45 -6.17 22.56
CA THR A 444 24.96 -7.47 23.03
C THR A 444 25.82 -8.62 22.52
N LEU A 445 26.19 -8.62 21.26
CA LEU A 445 27.05 -9.67 20.67
C LEU A 445 28.47 -9.57 21.16
N GLU A 446 29.02 -8.37 21.23
CA GLU A 446 30.37 -8.14 21.76
C GLU A 446 30.49 -8.60 23.24
N THR A 447 29.51 -8.29 24.08
CA THR A 447 29.46 -8.72 25.46
C THR A 447 29.39 -10.25 25.56
N THR A 448 28.59 -10.89 24.72
CA THR A 448 28.48 -12.37 24.67
C THR A 448 29.81 -13.01 24.30
N LEU A 449 30.50 -12.49 23.31
CA LEU A 449 31.80 -13.01 22.84
C LEU A 449 32.91 -12.76 23.88
N LYS A 450 32.97 -11.58 24.50
CA LYS A 450 33.93 -11.28 25.60
C LYS A 450 33.73 -12.20 26.79
N TRP A 451 32.48 -12.45 27.17
CA TRP A 451 32.17 -13.39 28.26
C TRP A 451 32.66 -14.80 27.94
N LEU A 452 32.46 -15.29 26.73
CA LEU A 452 32.90 -16.61 26.30
C LEU A 452 34.42 -16.74 26.23
N LYS A 453 35.11 -15.72 25.73
CA LYS A 453 36.57 -15.70 25.73
C LYS A 453 37.09 -15.86 27.15
N LYS A 454 36.53 -15.12 28.09
CA LYS A 454 36.88 -15.23 29.52
C LYS A 454 36.54 -16.58 30.13
N ALA A 455 35.38 -17.17 29.79
CA ALA A 455 34.99 -18.50 30.25
C ALA A 455 35.92 -19.60 29.72
N LYS A 456 36.36 -19.50 28.46
CA LYS A 456 37.35 -20.42 27.86
C LYS A 456 38.71 -20.29 28.50
N GLU A 457 39.17 -19.07 28.79
CA GLU A 457 40.44 -18.82 29.52
C GLU A 457 40.41 -19.39 30.97
N GLN A 458 39.22 -19.47 31.56
CA GLN A 458 39.01 -20.04 32.89
C GLN A 458 38.73 -21.56 32.90
N GLY A 459 38.77 -22.22 31.74
CA GLY A 459 38.50 -23.67 31.63
C GLY A 459 37.05 -24.08 31.90
N LEU A 460 36.11 -23.14 31.87
CA LEU A 460 34.68 -23.36 32.19
C LEU A 460 33.83 -23.81 30.98
N VAL A 461 34.39 -23.80 29.78
CA VAL A 461 33.72 -24.24 28.55
C VAL A 461 34.69 -25.12 27.75
N VAL A 462 34.28 -26.35 27.50
CA VAL A 462 34.94 -27.34 26.63
C VAL A 462 34.51 -27.14 25.19
#